data_1578e990506518bc971c7c4f6d1603b0
#
_entry.id   1578e990506518bc971c7c4f6d1603b0
#
_cell.length_a   1.000
_cell.length_b   1.000
_cell.length_c   1.000
_cell.angle_alpha   90.00
_cell.angle_beta   90.00
_cell.angle_gamma   90.00
#
_symmetry.space_group_name_H-M   'P 1'
#
loop_
_entity.id
_entity.type
_entity.pdbx_description
1 polymer ?
#
loop_
_entity_poly.entity_id
_entity_poly.type
_entity_poly.pdbx_seq_one_letter_code
_entity_poly.pdbx_strand_id
1 'polypeptide(L)'
;SLKERVKRANDFYKVDKRAVYLSVHANAFGNNWNQAHGWSCYTSKGETRSDQIATIFYRMMAAEFPEEKMRKDHTDKDPDKEADFYVLKKTAMPAVLTENFFMTNSTEAAMLLNEDIRDRIADAHMDAIYYLSKKKLSEK
;
A
#
# COMPACT_ATOMS: atom_id res chain seq x y z
N SER A 1 4.43 -16.06 10.57
CA SER A 1 3.90 -16.52 9.26
C SER A 1 2.82 -15.58 8.75
N LEU A 2 2.49 -15.67 7.46
CA LEU A 2 1.38 -14.90 6.88
C LEU A 2 0.04 -15.28 7.52
N LYS A 3 -0.16 -16.54 7.85
CA LYS A 3 -1.36 -17.03 8.55
C LYS A 3 -1.51 -16.39 9.93
N GLU A 4 -0.42 -16.25 10.66
CA GLU A 4 -0.43 -15.62 11.98
C GLU A 4 -0.75 -14.12 11.89
N ARG A 5 -0.17 -13.40 10.91
CA ARG A 5 -0.48 -11.98 10.69
C ARG A 5 -1.96 -11.77 10.41
N VAL A 6 -2.53 -12.58 9.51
CA VAL A 6 -3.97 -12.54 9.20
C VAL A 6 -4.81 -12.88 10.43
N LYS A 7 -4.43 -13.91 11.21
CA LYS A 7 -5.16 -14.26 12.43
C LYS A 7 -5.19 -13.10 13.43
N ARG A 8 -4.05 -12.48 13.72
CA ARG A 8 -3.96 -11.33 14.63
C ARG A 8 -4.81 -10.15 14.14
N ALA A 9 -4.74 -9.84 12.85
CA ALA A 9 -5.53 -8.77 12.25
C ALA A 9 -7.04 -9.05 12.38
N ASN A 10 -7.46 -10.27 12.06
CA ASN A 10 -8.87 -10.66 12.15
C ASN A 10 -9.38 -10.69 13.59
N ASP A 11 -8.55 -11.11 14.56
CA ASP A 11 -8.91 -11.06 15.98
C ASP A 11 -9.06 -9.61 16.45
N PHE A 12 -8.18 -8.70 16.04
CA PHE A 12 -8.32 -7.28 16.33
C PHE A 12 -9.60 -6.69 15.72
N TYR A 13 -9.91 -7.05 14.47
CA TYR A 13 -11.11 -6.57 13.78
C TYR A 13 -12.43 -7.02 14.44
N LYS A 14 -12.42 -8.10 15.19
CA LYS A 14 -13.61 -8.50 16.00
C LYS A 14 -13.91 -7.48 17.09
N VAL A 15 -12.87 -6.82 17.60
CA VAL A 15 -12.97 -5.82 18.69
C VAL A 15 -13.22 -4.41 18.13
N ASP A 16 -12.52 -4.01 17.06
CA ASP A 16 -12.71 -2.69 16.43
C ASP A 16 -12.97 -2.83 14.93
N LYS A 17 -14.23 -2.59 14.54
CA LYS A 17 -14.69 -2.66 13.15
C LYS A 17 -14.24 -1.49 12.27
N ARG A 18 -13.56 -0.50 12.84
CA ARG A 18 -12.95 0.62 12.10
C ARG A 18 -11.55 0.30 11.60
N ALA A 19 -10.98 -0.82 12.03
CA ALA A 19 -9.63 -1.20 11.67
C ALA A 19 -9.45 -1.38 10.15
N VAL A 20 -8.29 -0.99 9.67
CA VAL A 20 -7.78 -1.20 8.32
C VAL A 20 -6.45 -1.95 8.43
N TYR A 21 -6.23 -2.90 7.55
CA TYR A 21 -4.94 -3.60 7.46
C TYR A 21 -4.05 -2.89 6.45
N LEU A 22 -2.87 -2.45 6.90
CA LEU A 22 -1.85 -1.87 6.04
C LEU A 22 -0.60 -2.74 6.06
N SER A 23 -0.16 -3.19 4.89
CA SER A 23 1.08 -3.95 4.70
C SER A 23 2.08 -3.11 3.91
N VAL A 24 3.17 -2.70 4.56
CA VAL A 24 4.18 -1.80 3.98
C VAL A 24 5.40 -2.61 3.53
N HIS A 25 5.72 -2.55 2.26
CA HIS A 25 6.80 -3.30 1.61
C HIS A 25 7.70 -2.41 0.78
N ALA A 26 8.89 -2.91 0.47
CA ALA A 26 9.71 -2.49 -0.66
C ALA A 26 9.64 -3.58 -1.73
N ASN A 27 9.46 -3.17 -2.99
CA ASN A 27 9.25 -4.07 -4.11
C ASN A 27 10.56 -4.72 -4.61
N ALA A 28 10.42 -5.81 -5.34
CA ALA A 28 11.52 -6.44 -6.07
C ALA A 28 11.02 -7.05 -7.38
N PHE A 29 11.84 -7.02 -8.41
CA PHE A 29 11.58 -7.68 -9.68
C PHE A 29 12.79 -8.55 -10.07
N GLY A 30 12.59 -9.86 -10.14
CA GLY A 30 13.66 -10.81 -10.39
C GLY A 30 14.72 -10.85 -9.27
N ASN A 31 15.87 -11.44 -9.56
CA ASN A 31 16.93 -11.70 -8.59
C ASN A 31 18.20 -10.85 -8.82
N ASN A 32 18.21 -10.00 -9.85
CA ASN A 32 19.36 -9.18 -10.23
C ASN A 32 18.95 -7.71 -10.34
N TRP A 33 19.94 -6.81 -10.32
CA TRP A 33 19.74 -5.40 -10.62
C TRP A 33 19.05 -5.21 -11.97
N ASN A 34 18.02 -4.37 -12.02
CA ASN A 34 17.24 -4.08 -13.21
C ASN A 34 16.64 -2.67 -13.17
N GLN A 35 15.88 -2.32 -14.22
CA GLN A 35 15.31 -0.99 -14.41
C GLN A 35 13.86 -0.84 -13.90
N ALA A 36 13.27 -1.89 -13.28
CA ALA A 36 11.96 -1.76 -12.67
C ALA A 36 12.01 -0.73 -11.54
N HIS A 37 11.07 0.23 -11.53
CA HIS A 37 11.08 1.34 -10.58
C HIS A 37 9.68 1.90 -10.34
N GLY A 38 9.53 2.66 -9.26
CA GLY A 38 8.33 3.40 -8.91
C GLY A 38 7.55 2.81 -7.73
N TRP A 39 6.54 3.55 -7.31
CA TRP A 39 5.65 3.19 -6.21
C TRP A 39 4.35 2.58 -6.72
N SER A 40 3.79 1.64 -5.98
CA SER A 40 2.47 1.06 -6.26
C SER A 40 1.76 0.63 -4.98
N CYS A 41 0.43 0.50 -5.06
CA CYS A 41 -0.38 -0.13 -4.01
C CYS A 41 -1.27 -1.22 -4.61
N TYR A 42 -1.67 -2.12 -3.74
CA TYR A 42 -2.44 -3.31 -4.10
C TYR A 42 -3.61 -3.51 -3.16
N THR A 43 -4.73 -3.95 -3.73
CA THR A 43 -5.90 -4.46 -3.02
C THR A 43 -6.23 -5.89 -3.47
N SER A 44 -7.22 -6.49 -2.83
CA SER A 44 -7.80 -7.75 -3.31
C SER A 44 -8.74 -7.49 -4.49
N LYS A 45 -8.93 -8.49 -5.34
CA LYS A 45 -9.79 -8.39 -6.53
C LYS A 45 -11.22 -7.96 -6.22
N GLY A 46 -11.76 -7.13 -7.10
CA GLY A 46 -13.13 -6.62 -7.07
C GLY A 46 -13.27 -5.29 -6.36
N GLU A 47 -14.29 -4.51 -6.72
CA GLU A 47 -14.57 -3.21 -6.09
C GLU A 47 -14.92 -3.36 -4.62
N THR A 48 -14.08 -2.81 -3.73
CA THR A 48 -14.21 -2.90 -2.29
C THR A 48 -13.89 -1.56 -1.60
N ARG A 49 -14.12 -1.49 -0.29
CA ARG A 49 -13.67 -0.34 0.51
C ARG A 49 -12.15 -0.17 0.50
N SER A 50 -11.40 -1.23 0.21
CA SER A 50 -9.94 -1.18 0.11
C SER A 50 -9.47 -0.25 -1.00
N ASP A 51 -10.19 -0.20 -2.15
CA ASP A 51 -9.83 0.62 -3.31
C ASP A 51 -9.92 2.12 -2.99
N GLN A 52 -10.95 2.52 -2.22
CA GLN A 52 -11.07 3.90 -1.74
C GLN A 52 -9.90 4.27 -0.81
N ILE A 53 -9.47 3.34 0.03
CA ILE A 53 -8.33 3.52 0.94
C ILE A 53 -7.03 3.57 0.15
N ALA A 54 -6.82 2.64 -0.78
CA ALA A 54 -5.65 2.60 -1.66
C ALA A 54 -5.49 3.89 -2.47
N THR A 55 -6.60 4.42 -3.00
CA THR A 55 -6.61 5.71 -3.71
C THR A 55 -6.10 6.86 -2.83
N ILE A 56 -6.41 6.86 -1.53
CA ILE A 56 -5.92 7.89 -0.60
C ILE A 56 -4.41 7.75 -0.40
N PHE A 57 -3.90 6.53 -0.16
CA PHE A 57 -2.45 6.28 -0.08
C PHE A 57 -1.74 6.69 -1.37
N TYR A 58 -2.29 6.34 -2.52
CA TYR A 58 -1.75 6.72 -3.83
C TYR A 58 -1.61 8.25 -3.96
N ARG A 59 -2.65 9.01 -3.60
CA ARG A 59 -2.65 10.47 -3.71
C ARG A 59 -1.63 11.12 -2.78
N MET A 60 -1.51 10.63 -1.54
CA MET A 60 -0.54 11.17 -0.58
C MET A 60 0.89 10.88 -1.02
N MET A 61 1.17 9.68 -1.52
CA MET A 61 2.48 9.32 -2.05
C MET A 61 2.82 10.11 -3.32
N ALA A 62 1.88 10.29 -4.24
CA ALA A 62 2.07 11.09 -5.45
C ALA A 62 2.35 12.57 -5.14
N ALA A 63 1.72 13.11 -4.10
CA ALA A 63 1.96 14.47 -3.64
C ALA A 63 3.35 14.63 -2.97
N GLU A 64 3.76 13.64 -2.18
CA GLU A 64 5.07 13.66 -1.49
C GLU A 64 6.24 13.40 -2.45
N PHE A 65 6.04 12.58 -3.47
CA PHE A 65 7.06 12.20 -4.47
C PHE A 65 6.61 12.55 -5.88
N PRO A 66 6.44 13.86 -6.21
CA PRO A 66 5.96 14.27 -7.52
C PRO A 66 6.97 13.97 -8.65
N GLU A 67 8.23 13.79 -8.32
CA GLU A 67 9.33 13.43 -9.23
C GLU A 67 9.39 11.94 -9.55
N GLU A 68 8.73 11.10 -8.73
CA GLU A 68 8.85 9.66 -8.84
C GLU A 68 7.68 9.03 -9.62
N LYS A 69 7.96 7.87 -10.21
CA LYS A 69 6.96 7.14 -10.97
C LYS A 69 5.91 6.51 -10.06
N MET A 70 4.66 6.88 -10.26
CA MET A 70 3.50 6.19 -9.69
C MET A 70 3.00 5.12 -10.66
N ARG A 71 3.12 3.84 -10.24
CA ARG A 71 2.71 2.67 -11.04
C ARG A 71 1.26 2.35 -10.71
N LYS A 72 0.35 2.68 -11.61
CA LYS A 72 -1.09 2.44 -11.44
C LYS A 72 -1.62 1.41 -12.43
N ASP A 73 -2.74 0.81 -12.08
CA ASP A 73 -3.56 0.07 -13.03
C ASP A 73 -4.33 1.07 -13.93
N HIS A 74 -4.55 0.67 -15.17
CA HIS A 74 -5.32 1.44 -16.15
C HIS A 74 -6.53 0.65 -16.67
N THR A 75 -6.79 -0.52 -16.07
CA THR A 75 -7.86 -1.42 -16.52
C THR A 75 -9.21 -1.11 -15.88
N ASP A 76 -9.20 -0.39 -14.78
CA ASP A 76 -10.37 0.10 -14.06
C ASP A 76 -10.28 1.61 -13.76
N LYS A 77 -11.09 2.11 -12.82
CA LYS A 77 -11.23 3.56 -12.56
C LYS A 77 -10.38 4.07 -11.40
N ASP A 78 -9.65 3.20 -10.73
CA ASP A 78 -8.80 3.56 -9.60
C ASP A 78 -7.31 3.25 -9.85
N PRO A 79 -6.41 3.79 -9.03
CA PRO A 79 -4.97 3.70 -9.30
C PRO A 79 -4.30 2.46 -8.71
N ASP A 80 -4.98 1.70 -7.86
CA ASP A 80 -4.38 0.52 -7.24
C ASP A 80 -4.38 -0.69 -8.19
N LYS A 81 -3.55 -1.65 -7.86
CA LYS A 81 -3.44 -2.91 -8.58
C LYS A 81 -4.12 -4.00 -7.78
N GLU A 82 -4.80 -4.88 -8.46
CA GLU A 82 -5.38 -6.04 -7.84
C GLU A 82 -4.42 -7.23 -7.80
N ALA A 83 -4.29 -7.88 -6.64
CA ALA A 83 -3.48 -9.07 -6.50
C ALA A 83 -4.03 -10.06 -5.46
N ASP A 84 -3.80 -11.36 -5.71
CA ASP A 84 -4.20 -12.43 -4.80
C ASP A 84 -3.19 -12.61 -3.62
N PHE A 85 -2.67 -11.53 -3.08
CA PHE A 85 -1.80 -11.60 -1.90
C PHE A 85 -2.56 -12.15 -0.69
N TYR A 86 -1.95 -13.09 0.01
CA TYR A 86 -2.59 -13.82 1.10
C TYR A 86 -3.17 -12.87 2.17
N VAL A 87 -2.41 -11.85 2.57
CA VAL A 87 -2.84 -10.87 3.59
C VAL A 87 -4.00 -10.00 3.11
N LEU A 88 -4.08 -9.67 1.81
CA LEU A 88 -5.19 -8.91 1.25
C LEU A 88 -6.46 -9.73 1.14
N LYS A 89 -6.30 -11.01 0.76
CA LYS A 89 -7.43 -11.91 0.51
C LYS A 89 -8.04 -12.50 1.77
N LYS A 90 -7.25 -12.68 2.84
CA LYS A 90 -7.65 -13.42 4.05
C LYS A 90 -7.93 -12.55 5.26
N THR A 91 -7.63 -11.26 5.22
CA THR A 91 -8.06 -10.32 6.25
C THR A 91 -9.54 -9.99 6.08
N ALA A 92 -10.24 -9.87 7.20
CA ALA A 92 -11.69 -9.59 7.23
C ALA A 92 -12.02 -8.09 7.17
N MET A 93 -11.02 -7.22 7.35
CA MET A 93 -11.12 -5.79 7.25
C MET A 93 -10.64 -5.30 5.88
N PRO A 94 -10.94 -4.05 5.48
CA PRO A 94 -10.31 -3.42 4.34
C PRO A 94 -8.78 -3.49 4.46
N ALA A 95 -8.11 -3.89 3.39
CA ALA A 95 -6.67 -4.16 3.40
C ALA A 95 -5.99 -3.55 2.17
N VAL A 96 -4.85 -2.89 2.41
CA VAL A 96 -3.99 -2.30 1.37
C VAL A 96 -2.56 -2.75 1.60
N LEU A 97 -1.85 -3.05 0.53
CA LEU A 97 -0.42 -3.32 0.53
C LEU A 97 0.27 -2.24 -0.32
N THR A 98 1.27 -1.57 0.25
CA THR A 98 2.07 -0.57 -0.46
C THR A 98 3.44 -1.14 -0.78
N GLU A 99 3.89 -0.91 -2.02
CA GLU A 99 5.22 -1.27 -2.51
C GLU A 99 6.01 0.01 -2.75
N ASN A 100 6.90 0.30 -1.80
CA ASN A 100 7.64 1.55 -1.72
C ASN A 100 8.98 1.40 -2.44
N PHE A 101 8.96 1.61 -3.76
CA PHE A 101 10.14 1.53 -4.63
C PHE A 101 10.75 0.12 -4.72
N PHE A 102 11.76 -0.05 -5.56
CA PHE A 102 12.33 -1.37 -5.88
C PHE A 102 13.71 -1.56 -5.26
N MET A 103 13.85 -2.59 -4.43
CA MET A 103 15.15 -3.03 -3.91
C MET A 103 16.10 -3.54 -5.01
N THR A 104 15.56 -3.94 -6.15
CA THR A 104 16.31 -4.44 -7.32
C THR A 104 16.68 -3.35 -8.33
N ASN A 105 16.34 -2.09 -8.06
CA ASN A 105 16.80 -0.94 -8.80
C ASN A 105 17.85 -0.19 -7.97
N SER A 106 19.05 0.00 -8.52
CA SER A 106 20.19 0.55 -7.73
C SER A 106 19.94 1.97 -7.22
N THR A 107 19.23 2.80 -7.99
CA THR A 107 18.87 4.16 -7.57
C THR A 107 17.84 4.12 -6.45
N GLU A 108 16.77 3.34 -6.60
CA GLU A 108 15.72 3.25 -5.58
C GLU A 108 16.17 2.49 -4.33
N ALA A 109 17.07 1.50 -4.47
CA ALA A 109 17.70 0.87 -3.32
C ALA A 109 18.51 1.88 -2.48
N ALA A 110 19.23 2.79 -3.14
CA ALA A 110 19.93 3.88 -2.44
C ALA A 110 18.95 4.85 -1.76
N MET A 111 17.82 5.16 -2.40
CA MET A 111 16.73 5.96 -1.77
C MET A 111 16.20 5.27 -0.50
N LEU A 112 15.95 3.97 -0.54
CA LEU A 112 15.45 3.20 0.61
C LEU A 112 16.46 3.11 1.76
N LEU A 113 17.75 3.23 1.50
CA LEU A 113 18.80 3.31 2.53
C LEU A 113 18.93 4.72 3.14
N ASN A 114 18.40 5.75 2.48
CA ASN A 114 18.40 7.12 2.98
C ASN A 114 17.28 7.30 4.02
N GLU A 115 17.64 7.78 5.21
CA GLU A 115 16.69 7.99 6.32
C GLU A 115 15.65 9.05 5.99
N ASP A 116 16.04 10.17 5.39
CA ASP A 116 15.12 11.25 5.02
C ASP A 116 14.05 10.76 4.02
N ILE A 117 14.42 9.88 3.08
CA ILE A 117 13.46 9.28 2.14
C ILE A 117 12.50 8.33 2.85
N ARG A 118 12.99 7.52 3.79
CA ARG A 118 12.10 6.65 4.58
C ARG A 118 11.15 7.45 5.45
N ASP A 119 11.59 8.56 6.02
CA ASP A 119 10.74 9.47 6.80
C ASP A 119 9.66 10.09 5.93
N ARG A 120 9.99 10.57 4.72
CA ARG A 120 9.02 11.05 3.75
C ARG A 120 7.98 9.98 3.38
N ILE A 121 8.40 8.74 3.18
CA ILE A 121 7.48 7.61 2.94
C ILE A 121 6.56 7.41 4.15
N ALA A 122 7.10 7.43 5.35
CA ALA A 122 6.31 7.29 6.59
C ALA A 122 5.33 8.44 6.76
N ASP A 123 5.74 9.68 6.53
CA ASP A 123 4.89 10.87 6.62
C ASP A 123 3.72 10.80 5.64
N ALA A 124 3.95 10.42 4.39
CA ALA A 124 2.88 10.24 3.41
C ALA A 124 1.87 9.15 3.83
N HIS A 125 2.35 8.06 4.43
CA HIS A 125 1.47 7.04 4.99
C HIS A 125 0.69 7.54 6.21
N MET A 126 1.32 8.31 7.09
CA MET A 126 0.66 8.93 8.23
C MET A 126 -0.41 9.93 7.81
N ASP A 127 -0.14 10.75 6.79
CA ASP A 127 -1.11 11.68 6.22
C ASP A 127 -2.33 10.95 5.66
N ALA A 128 -2.12 9.84 4.97
CA ALA A 128 -3.21 8.99 4.49
C ALA A 128 -4.04 8.42 5.65
N ILE A 129 -3.41 7.89 6.69
CA ILE A 129 -4.07 7.37 7.88
C ILE A 129 -4.86 8.48 8.60
N TYR A 130 -4.25 9.65 8.77
CA TYR A 130 -4.92 10.79 9.38
C TYR A 130 -6.15 11.23 8.58
N TYR A 131 -6.02 11.34 7.27
CA TYR A 131 -7.14 11.67 6.38
C TYR A 131 -8.27 10.64 6.52
N LEU A 132 -7.94 9.34 6.51
CA LEU A 132 -8.90 8.24 6.69
C LEU A 132 -9.61 8.32 8.04
N SER A 133 -8.92 8.71 9.11
CA SER A 133 -9.52 8.85 10.44
C SER A 133 -10.61 9.91 10.51
N LYS A 134 -10.60 10.89 9.60
CA LYS A 134 -11.57 11.99 9.52
C LYS A 134 -12.70 11.73 8.52
N LYS A 135 -12.53 10.78 7.61
CA LYS A 135 -13.47 10.52 6.52
C LYS A 135 -14.39 9.35 6.85
N LYS A 136 -15.71 9.53 6.62
CA LYS A 136 -16.62 8.39 6.51
C LYS A 136 -16.43 7.78 5.12
N LEU A 137 -15.88 6.57 5.05
CA LEU A 137 -15.84 5.80 3.81
C LEU A 137 -17.26 5.34 3.47
N SER A 138 -17.63 5.37 2.18
CA SER A 138 -18.91 4.82 1.74
C SER A 138 -18.95 3.31 2.01
N GLU A 139 -20.04 2.84 2.58
CA GLU A 139 -20.33 1.41 2.64
C GLU A 139 -20.69 0.94 1.22
N LYS A 140 -19.80 0.12 0.63
CA LYS A 140 -20.12 -0.63 -0.59
C LYS A 140 -20.09 -2.12 -0.28
#